data_c966b0d8b4f695529702aa25cb8dd773
#
_entry.id   c966b0d8b4f695529702aa25cb8dd773
#
_cell.length_a   1.000
_cell.length_b   1.000
_cell.length_c   1.000
_cell.angle_alpha   90.00
_cell.angle_beta   90.00
_cell.angle_gamma   90.00
#
_symmetry.space_group_name_H-M   'P 1'
#
loop_
_entity.id
_entity.type
_entity.pdbx_description
1 polymer ?
#
loop_
_entity_poly.entity_id
_entity_poly.type
_entity_poly.pdbx_seq_one_letter_code
_entity_poly.pdbx_strand_id
1 'polypeptide(L)'
;MKKTIISALSVLVAMVMAVPSTAQITGVELARKSQDPNKLLTHENDMVVRVVEAEADIIVCGGGLAGVCAAVSAARHGAKVILVQDRPMLGGNASSEMRMGIVGVKEDQCQEAGILEEMQCRNFYYNPLQRYTMWDDVIYSTVVEEPNIRLFLNTSVEDVVMDGEKIAAVKCWNSNNYTRYTFAGKLFLDCSGDGILRLSGAEFRRGTESKQTYNESYLSNESDNYNTMGNSILLQLRKTDEHHPFKAPDWAYHFTDDDFNYDTSKSTIPGVKLNYKIVWRAHDNNFWWMECSGVKFDTIYDANEIQYEMKRIAYGVWEYMKNHPDGRAKDYDLDWIGSIPAKRESTRYVGPYTLTQDDVVSGGHFEDVVAYGGWTLDDHNPNG
;
A
#
# COMPACT_ATOMS: atom_id res chain seq x y z
N MET A 1 -17.10 -27.47 -56.42
CA MET A 1 -16.31 -26.37 -55.82
C MET A 1 -16.96 -25.61 -54.66
N LYS A 2 -18.30 -25.59 -54.50
CA LYS A 2 -18.95 -24.84 -53.38
C LYS A 2 -18.96 -25.57 -52.01
N LYS A 3 -18.83 -26.90 -51.97
CA LYS A 3 -18.83 -27.64 -50.69
C LYS A 3 -17.49 -27.66 -49.96
N THR A 4 -16.38 -27.47 -50.66
CA THR A 4 -15.04 -27.48 -50.06
C THR A 4 -14.67 -26.16 -49.41
N ILE A 5 -15.26 -25.03 -49.86
CA ILE A 5 -15.02 -23.70 -49.31
C ILE A 5 -15.73 -23.53 -47.97
N ILE A 6 -16.93 -24.14 -47.82
CA ILE A 6 -17.68 -24.07 -46.55
C ILE A 6 -16.98 -24.85 -45.43
N SER A 7 -16.35 -25.99 -45.78
CA SER A 7 -15.60 -26.79 -44.82
C SER A 7 -14.31 -26.06 -44.33
N ALA A 8 -13.62 -25.35 -45.25
CA ALA A 8 -12.41 -24.60 -44.88
C ALA A 8 -12.74 -23.35 -44.03
N LEU A 9 -13.88 -22.69 -44.29
CA LEU A 9 -14.30 -21.54 -43.52
C LEU A 9 -14.80 -21.96 -42.11
N SER A 10 -15.44 -23.12 -41.98
CA SER A 10 -15.88 -23.63 -40.68
C SER A 10 -14.71 -24.06 -39.78
N VAL A 11 -13.63 -24.57 -40.36
CA VAL A 11 -12.40 -24.91 -39.62
C VAL A 11 -11.63 -23.64 -39.22
N LEU A 12 -11.64 -22.61 -40.06
CA LEU A 12 -10.98 -21.34 -39.75
C LEU A 12 -11.74 -20.57 -38.67
N VAL A 13 -13.08 -20.57 -38.69
CA VAL A 13 -13.92 -19.98 -37.65
C VAL A 13 -13.80 -20.72 -36.32
N ALA A 14 -13.68 -22.06 -36.35
CA ALA A 14 -13.44 -22.86 -35.16
C ALA A 14 -12.02 -22.63 -34.54
N MET A 15 -11.00 -22.35 -35.36
CA MET A 15 -9.67 -22.00 -34.88
C MET A 15 -9.57 -20.58 -34.33
N VAL A 16 -10.41 -19.63 -34.79
CA VAL A 16 -10.44 -18.27 -34.27
C VAL A 16 -11.28 -18.16 -32.98
N MET A 17 -12.17 -19.11 -32.72
CA MET A 17 -12.97 -19.15 -31.49
C MET A 17 -12.29 -19.91 -30.33
N ALA A 18 -11.16 -20.52 -30.58
CA ALA A 18 -10.32 -21.16 -29.56
C ALA A 18 -9.13 -20.26 -29.15
N VAL A 19 -9.38 -18.96 -28.98
CA VAL A 19 -8.48 -18.18 -28.12
C VAL A 19 -8.89 -18.56 -26.70
N PRO A 20 -8.06 -19.32 -25.96
CA PRO A 20 -8.36 -19.50 -24.56
C PRO A 20 -8.40 -18.11 -23.93
N SER A 21 -9.46 -17.80 -23.23
CA SER A 21 -9.49 -16.64 -22.36
C SER A 21 -8.42 -16.87 -21.30
N THR A 22 -7.24 -16.37 -21.55
CA THR A 22 -6.08 -16.51 -20.67
C THR A 22 -5.99 -15.40 -19.63
N ALA A 23 -7.12 -14.84 -19.25
CA ALA A 23 -7.21 -14.18 -17.95
C ALA A 23 -7.18 -15.28 -16.87
N GLN A 24 -6.15 -16.10 -16.86
CA GLN A 24 -5.99 -17.12 -15.84
C GLN A 24 -4.97 -16.64 -14.86
N ILE A 25 -5.42 -16.54 -13.61
CA ILE A 25 -4.55 -16.58 -12.44
C ILE A 25 -3.85 -17.95 -12.51
N THR A 26 -2.76 -18.02 -13.25
CA THR A 26 -2.08 -19.26 -13.59
C THR A 26 -1.45 -19.98 -12.40
N GLY A 27 -1.39 -19.34 -11.24
CA GLY A 27 -1.06 -20.02 -9.99
C GLY A 27 -2.03 -21.15 -9.62
N VAL A 28 -3.25 -21.13 -10.13
CA VAL A 28 -4.27 -22.16 -9.84
C VAL A 28 -4.10 -23.41 -10.73
N GLU A 29 -3.62 -23.26 -11.96
CA GLU A 29 -3.45 -24.42 -12.85
C GLU A 29 -2.29 -25.32 -12.48
N LEU A 30 -1.21 -24.76 -11.97
CA LEU A 30 -0.04 -25.52 -11.52
C LEU A 30 -0.32 -26.41 -10.30
N ALA A 31 -1.45 -26.23 -9.66
CA ALA A 31 -1.80 -26.90 -8.42
C ALA A 31 -2.90 -27.97 -8.53
N ARG A 32 -3.49 -28.20 -9.70
CA ARG A 32 -4.48 -29.26 -9.87
C ARG A 32 -3.80 -30.63 -9.83
N LYS A 33 -3.51 -31.05 -8.62
CA LYS A 33 -3.27 -32.47 -8.34
C LYS A 33 -4.58 -33.22 -8.31
N SER A 34 -4.46 -34.53 -8.50
CA SER A 34 -5.51 -35.54 -8.40
C SER A 34 -6.67 -35.09 -7.52
N GLN A 35 -7.86 -35.08 -8.10
CA GLN A 35 -9.11 -34.77 -7.39
C GLN A 35 -9.64 -35.98 -6.62
N ASP A 36 -8.82 -36.97 -6.33
CA ASP A 36 -9.20 -38.11 -5.51
C ASP A 36 -9.23 -37.65 -4.03
N PRO A 37 -10.42 -37.50 -3.44
CA PRO A 37 -10.53 -37.04 -2.04
C PRO A 37 -9.89 -38.00 -1.05
N ASN A 38 -9.69 -39.28 -1.41
CA ASN A 38 -9.02 -40.24 -0.54
C ASN A 38 -7.51 -40.06 -0.49
N LYS A 39 -6.91 -39.39 -1.48
CA LYS A 39 -5.49 -38.99 -1.46
C LYS A 39 -5.19 -37.82 -0.55
N LEU A 40 -6.16 -36.97 -0.25
CA LEU A 40 -6.02 -35.82 0.61
C LEU A 40 -5.86 -36.19 2.11
N LEU A 41 -6.23 -37.38 2.47
CA LEU A 41 -6.26 -37.80 3.89
C LEU A 41 -5.07 -38.67 4.32
N THR A 42 -4.16 -39.04 3.43
CA THR A 42 -3.18 -40.09 3.72
C THR A 42 -1.73 -39.80 3.38
N HIS A 43 -1.36 -38.57 2.98
CA HIS A 43 0.00 -38.34 2.45
C HIS A 43 0.84 -37.37 3.29
N GLU A 44 1.88 -37.90 3.91
CA GLU A 44 3.03 -37.13 4.43
C GLU A 44 3.63 -36.19 3.36
N ASN A 45 3.54 -36.55 2.07
CA ASN A 45 4.05 -35.75 0.96
C ASN A 45 3.21 -34.51 0.63
N ASP A 46 1.95 -34.42 1.07
CA ASP A 46 1.09 -33.26 0.81
C ASP A 46 1.37 -32.09 1.79
N MET A 47 2.18 -32.34 2.82
CA MET A 47 2.66 -31.32 3.75
C MET A 47 3.95 -30.64 3.30
N VAL A 48 4.47 -30.99 2.14
CA VAL A 48 5.73 -30.41 1.63
C VAL A 48 5.46 -29.06 0.99
N VAL A 49 6.27 -28.07 1.36
CA VAL A 49 6.28 -26.75 0.70
C VAL A 49 6.53 -26.93 -0.79
N ARG A 50 5.63 -26.41 -1.62
CA ARG A 50 5.81 -26.42 -3.06
C ARG A 50 6.84 -25.41 -3.50
N VAL A 51 7.54 -25.71 -4.60
CA VAL A 51 8.45 -24.78 -5.27
C VAL A 51 7.95 -24.58 -6.70
N VAL A 52 7.78 -23.35 -7.11
CA VAL A 52 7.27 -22.98 -8.43
C VAL A 52 8.16 -21.89 -9.02
N GLU A 53 8.60 -22.11 -10.24
CA GLU A 53 9.36 -21.12 -11.01
C GLU A 53 8.47 -20.53 -12.11
N ALA A 54 8.64 -19.23 -12.35
CA ALA A 54 7.95 -18.54 -13.43
C ALA A 54 8.80 -17.38 -13.94
N GLU A 55 8.50 -16.95 -15.16
CA GLU A 55 9.21 -15.83 -15.80
C GLU A 55 8.24 -14.81 -16.40
N ALA A 56 8.70 -13.57 -16.51
CA ALA A 56 8.02 -12.48 -17.17
C ALA A 56 9.04 -11.46 -17.73
N ASP A 57 8.58 -10.50 -18.50
CA ASP A 57 9.46 -9.39 -18.93
C ASP A 57 9.75 -8.46 -17.75
N ILE A 58 8.73 -8.20 -16.92
CA ILE A 58 8.82 -7.26 -15.79
C ILE A 58 8.25 -7.93 -14.54
N ILE A 59 9.00 -7.82 -13.45
CA ILE A 59 8.56 -8.23 -12.11
C ILE A 59 8.31 -6.96 -11.28
N VAL A 60 7.09 -6.78 -10.81
CA VAL A 60 6.69 -5.67 -9.94
C VAL A 60 6.52 -6.18 -8.52
N CYS A 61 7.36 -5.70 -7.61
CA CYS A 61 7.37 -6.06 -6.20
C CYS A 61 6.63 -5.00 -5.38
N GLY A 62 5.43 -5.33 -4.94
CA GLY A 62 4.51 -4.45 -4.22
C GLY A 62 3.32 -4.03 -5.07
N GLY A 63 2.12 -4.31 -4.57
CA GLY A 63 0.83 -4.02 -5.20
C GLY A 63 0.10 -2.81 -4.60
N GLY A 64 0.84 -1.83 -4.05
CA GLY A 64 0.31 -0.50 -3.78
C GLY A 64 -0.12 0.20 -5.08
N LEU A 65 -0.74 1.39 -5.01
CA LEU A 65 -1.20 2.08 -6.22
C LEU A 65 -0.08 2.30 -7.25
N ALA A 66 1.14 2.59 -6.81
CA ALA A 66 2.30 2.73 -7.70
C ALA A 66 2.58 1.44 -8.48
N GLY A 67 2.60 0.29 -7.78
CA GLY A 67 2.83 -1.01 -8.41
C GLY A 67 1.69 -1.44 -9.33
N VAL A 68 0.44 -1.16 -8.94
CA VAL A 68 -0.74 -1.38 -9.80
C VAL A 68 -0.62 -0.58 -11.09
N CYS A 69 -0.38 0.73 -11.01
CA CYS A 69 -0.24 1.59 -12.18
C CYS A 69 0.94 1.16 -13.06
N ALA A 70 2.09 0.81 -12.46
CA ALA A 70 3.25 0.33 -13.18
C ALA A 70 2.97 -0.99 -13.93
N ALA A 71 2.34 -1.96 -13.25
CA ALA A 71 2.00 -3.25 -13.84
C ALA A 71 1.00 -3.10 -15.00
N VAL A 72 -0.06 -2.32 -14.80
CA VAL A 72 -1.09 -2.08 -15.82
C VAL A 72 -0.49 -1.34 -17.03
N SER A 73 0.30 -0.29 -16.78
CA SER A 73 0.98 0.44 -17.86
C SER A 73 1.88 -0.49 -18.67
N ALA A 74 2.75 -1.25 -18.02
CA ALA A 74 3.64 -2.19 -18.69
C ALA A 74 2.88 -3.25 -19.52
N ALA A 75 1.83 -3.81 -18.95
CA ALA A 75 0.98 -4.81 -19.62
C ALA A 75 0.28 -4.25 -20.86
N ARG A 76 -0.25 -3.03 -20.79
CA ARG A 76 -0.88 -2.34 -21.92
C ARG A 76 0.10 -2.00 -23.04
N HIS A 77 1.39 -1.85 -22.71
CA HIS A 77 2.46 -1.71 -23.69
C HIS A 77 3.02 -3.04 -24.19
N GLY A 78 2.38 -4.16 -23.87
CA GLY A 78 2.68 -5.48 -24.41
C GLY A 78 3.67 -6.31 -23.60
N ALA A 79 4.20 -5.82 -22.48
CA ALA A 79 5.07 -6.60 -21.62
C ALA A 79 4.27 -7.67 -20.85
N LYS A 80 4.88 -8.85 -20.66
CA LYS A 80 4.40 -9.83 -19.69
C LYS A 80 4.86 -9.40 -18.30
N VAL A 81 3.93 -9.33 -17.36
CA VAL A 81 4.17 -8.80 -16.01
C VAL A 81 3.81 -9.83 -14.96
N ILE A 82 4.65 -9.97 -13.95
CA ILE A 82 4.29 -10.59 -12.67
C ILE A 82 4.19 -9.47 -11.64
N LEU A 83 3.01 -9.33 -11.02
CA LEU A 83 2.78 -8.43 -9.90
C LEU A 83 2.69 -9.23 -8.60
N VAL A 84 3.57 -8.93 -7.65
CA VAL A 84 3.68 -9.60 -6.36
C VAL A 84 3.23 -8.66 -5.25
N GLN A 85 2.29 -9.11 -4.42
CA GLN A 85 1.79 -8.35 -3.28
C GLN A 85 1.78 -9.22 -2.02
N ASP A 86 2.36 -8.72 -0.93
CA ASP A 86 2.47 -9.40 0.36
C ASP A 86 1.14 -9.54 1.11
N ARG A 87 0.12 -8.77 0.72
CA ARG A 87 -1.19 -8.71 1.36
C ARG A 87 -2.28 -9.35 0.51
N PRO A 88 -3.46 -9.64 1.09
CA PRO A 88 -4.59 -10.21 0.36
C PRO A 88 -5.26 -9.23 -0.61
N MET A 89 -4.96 -7.93 -0.55
CA MET A 89 -5.55 -6.90 -1.40
C MET A 89 -4.50 -5.98 -2.00
N LEU A 90 -4.87 -5.32 -3.07
CA LEU A 90 -4.09 -4.29 -3.74
C LEU A 90 -4.43 -2.90 -3.18
N GLY A 91 -3.61 -1.90 -3.52
CA GLY A 91 -3.86 -0.50 -3.17
C GLY A 91 -2.98 0.06 -2.05
N GLY A 92 -2.33 -0.79 -1.25
CA GLY A 92 -1.44 -0.36 -0.17
C GLY A 92 -2.18 0.54 0.85
N ASN A 93 -1.66 1.73 1.13
CA ASN A 93 -2.30 2.67 2.07
C ASN A 93 -3.70 3.13 1.63
N ALA A 94 -4.02 3.07 0.34
CA ALA A 94 -5.36 3.42 -0.16
C ALA A 94 -6.36 2.27 -0.08
N SER A 95 -5.93 1.05 0.30
CA SER A 95 -6.82 -0.10 0.47
C SER A 95 -7.71 0.02 1.70
N SER A 96 -8.67 -0.91 1.83
CA SER A 96 -9.55 -0.98 3.00
C SER A 96 -8.82 -1.26 4.31
N GLU A 97 -7.57 -1.75 4.27
CA GLU A 97 -6.75 -1.98 5.48
C GLU A 97 -6.35 -0.67 6.17
N MET A 98 -6.16 0.40 5.37
CA MET A 98 -5.66 1.69 5.84
C MET A 98 -6.64 2.83 5.58
N ARG A 99 -7.41 2.75 4.52
CA ARG A 99 -8.42 3.74 4.11
C ARG A 99 -7.87 5.16 3.93
N MET A 100 -6.60 5.29 3.54
CA MET A 100 -6.03 6.60 3.20
C MET A 100 -6.64 7.09 1.90
N GLY A 101 -7.20 8.29 1.91
CA GLY A 101 -7.70 8.95 0.70
C GLY A 101 -6.56 9.26 -0.27
N ILE A 102 -6.85 9.17 -1.56
CA ILE A 102 -5.91 9.59 -2.59
C ILE A 102 -5.97 11.11 -2.71
N VAL A 103 -4.87 11.76 -2.42
CA VAL A 103 -4.72 13.22 -2.49
C VAL A 103 -3.32 13.50 -3.03
N GLY A 104 -3.23 13.90 -4.27
CA GLY A 104 -1.93 14.18 -4.89
C GLY A 104 -1.92 15.47 -5.69
N VAL A 105 -3.10 16.01 -6.01
CA VAL A 105 -3.26 17.25 -6.76
C VAL A 105 -4.29 18.12 -6.07
N LYS A 106 -3.91 19.34 -5.69
CA LYS A 106 -4.74 20.23 -4.87
C LYS A 106 -5.08 21.58 -5.54
N GLU A 107 -4.46 21.88 -6.66
CA GLU A 107 -4.69 23.15 -7.34
C GLU A 107 -6.02 23.14 -8.10
N ASP A 108 -6.65 24.31 -8.22
CA ASP A 108 -7.84 24.50 -9.04
C ASP A 108 -7.56 24.05 -10.49
N GLN A 109 -8.45 23.22 -11.03
CA GLN A 109 -8.39 22.64 -12.37
C GLN A 109 -7.34 21.53 -12.58
N CYS A 110 -6.66 21.08 -11.53
CA CYS A 110 -5.79 19.91 -11.57
C CYS A 110 -6.47 18.74 -10.85
N GLN A 111 -6.29 17.54 -11.36
CA GLN A 111 -6.78 16.31 -10.77
C GLN A 111 -5.86 15.15 -11.12
N GLU A 112 -5.97 14.07 -10.41
CA GLU A 112 -5.31 12.83 -10.77
C GLU A 112 -5.71 12.42 -12.20
N ALA A 113 -4.77 11.83 -12.93
CA ALA A 113 -4.97 11.46 -14.33
C ALA A 113 -4.51 10.01 -14.60
N GLY A 114 -4.67 9.58 -15.85
CA GLY A 114 -4.19 8.29 -16.33
C GLY A 114 -4.92 7.10 -15.70
N ILE A 115 -4.15 6.07 -15.34
CA ILE A 115 -4.69 4.82 -14.77
C ILE A 115 -5.38 5.09 -13.42
N LEU A 116 -4.89 6.04 -12.65
CA LEU A 116 -5.50 6.41 -11.37
C LEU A 116 -6.90 7.01 -11.58
N GLU A 117 -7.04 7.95 -12.51
CA GLU A 117 -8.36 8.52 -12.87
C GLU A 117 -9.31 7.44 -13.40
N GLU A 118 -8.81 6.51 -14.22
CA GLU A 118 -9.61 5.37 -14.69
C GLU A 118 -10.18 4.56 -13.51
N MET A 119 -9.36 4.23 -12.53
CA MET A 119 -9.79 3.53 -11.33
C MET A 119 -10.81 4.35 -10.52
N GLN A 120 -10.61 5.66 -10.38
CA GLN A 120 -11.54 6.55 -9.70
C GLN A 120 -12.88 6.63 -10.43
N CYS A 121 -12.90 6.73 -11.76
CA CYS A 121 -14.12 6.70 -12.56
C CYS A 121 -14.87 5.36 -12.42
N ARG A 122 -14.15 4.25 -12.45
CA ARG A 122 -14.74 2.92 -12.19
C ARG A 122 -15.33 2.84 -10.78
N ASN A 123 -14.64 3.39 -9.78
CA ASN A 123 -15.12 3.43 -8.40
C ASN A 123 -16.44 4.22 -8.28
N PHE A 124 -16.56 5.36 -8.92
CA PHE A 124 -17.85 6.10 -8.95
C PHE A 124 -18.98 5.27 -9.51
N TYR A 125 -18.73 4.47 -10.54
CA TYR A 125 -19.75 3.66 -11.19
C TYR A 125 -20.13 2.43 -10.36
N TYR A 126 -19.13 1.66 -9.89
CA TYR A 126 -19.37 0.37 -9.21
C TYR A 126 -19.59 0.49 -7.70
N ASN A 127 -19.20 1.61 -7.10
CA ASN A 127 -19.20 1.82 -5.66
C ASN A 127 -19.96 3.09 -5.23
N PRO A 128 -21.27 3.18 -5.53
CA PRO A 128 -22.06 4.39 -5.23
C PRO A 128 -22.15 4.70 -3.73
N LEU A 129 -21.91 3.73 -2.86
CA LEU A 129 -21.88 3.88 -1.40
C LEU A 129 -20.49 4.23 -0.86
N GLN A 130 -19.50 4.41 -1.73
CA GLN A 130 -18.10 4.74 -1.37
C GLN A 130 -17.51 3.81 -0.29
N ARG A 131 -17.75 2.50 -0.41
CA ARG A 131 -17.21 1.49 0.50
C ARG A 131 -15.77 1.15 0.13
N TYR A 132 -14.86 1.17 1.10
CA TYR A 132 -13.45 0.86 0.85
C TYR A 132 -13.22 -0.58 0.37
N THR A 133 -14.01 -1.55 0.84
CA THR A 133 -13.93 -2.93 0.34
C THR A 133 -14.31 -3.04 -1.14
N MET A 134 -15.26 -2.23 -1.61
CA MET A 134 -15.60 -2.17 -3.04
C MET A 134 -14.54 -1.42 -3.84
N TRP A 135 -13.84 -0.49 -3.22
CA TRP A 135 -12.68 0.15 -3.83
C TRP A 135 -11.53 -0.86 -4.04
N ASP A 136 -11.27 -1.75 -3.09
CA ASP A 136 -10.30 -2.84 -3.26
C ASP A 136 -10.64 -3.72 -4.47
N ASP A 137 -11.93 -4.04 -4.67
CA ASP A 137 -12.41 -4.81 -5.83
C ASP A 137 -12.24 -4.06 -7.15
N VAL A 138 -12.38 -2.73 -7.16
CA VAL A 138 -12.09 -1.89 -8.34
C VAL A 138 -10.62 -1.97 -8.71
N ILE A 139 -9.72 -1.84 -7.74
CA ILE A 139 -8.27 -1.97 -7.98
C ILE A 139 -7.94 -3.39 -8.48
N TYR A 140 -8.48 -4.40 -7.82
CA TYR A 140 -8.31 -5.80 -8.20
C TYR A 140 -8.77 -6.07 -9.64
N SER A 141 -9.98 -5.59 -9.99
CA SER A 141 -10.54 -5.73 -11.35
C SER A 141 -9.66 -5.07 -12.40
N THR A 142 -9.13 -3.88 -12.10
CA THR A 142 -8.22 -3.16 -13.02
C THR A 142 -6.97 -3.99 -13.35
N VAL A 143 -6.48 -4.78 -12.41
CA VAL A 143 -5.31 -5.65 -12.63
C VAL A 143 -5.66 -6.95 -13.32
N VAL A 144 -6.72 -7.64 -12.88
CA VAL A 144 -7.04 -8.99 -13.42
C VAL A 144 -7.67 -8.96 -14.80
N GLU A 145 -8.19 -7.83 -15.22
CA GLU A 145 -8.68 -7.62 -16.58
C GLU A 145 -7.54 -7.46 -17.61
N GLU A 146 -6.30 -7.21 -17.16
CA GLU A 146 -5.14 -7.11 -18.05
C GLU A 146 -4.55 -8.51 -18.34
N PRO A 147 -4.66 -8.99 -19.58
CA PRO A 147 -4.29 -10.38 -19.91
C PRO A 147 -2.79 -10.68 -19.79
N ASN A 148 -1.97 -9.63 -19.79
CA ASN A 148 -0.53 -9.74 -19.67
C ASN A 148 -0.03 -9.67 -18.21
N ILE A 149 -0.92 -9.55 -17.22
CA ILE A 149 -0.54 -9.53 -15.80
C ILE A 149 -0.86 -10.89 -15.16
N ARG A 150 0.14 -11.43 -14.45
CA ARG A 150 -0.03 -12.54 -13.50
C ARG A 150 0.08 -11.97 -12.09
N LEU A 151 -1.01 -11.99 -11.34
CA LEU A 151 -1.09 -11.46 -9.99
C LEU A 151 -0.85 -12.56 -8.94
N PHE A 152 0.02 -12.26 -7.96
CA PHE A 152 0.30 -13.11 -6.81
C PHE A 152 0.07 -12.31 -5.52
N LEU A 153 -1.07 -12.53 -4.88
CA LEU A 153 -1.40 -11.98 -3.56
C LEU A 153 -0.87 -12.86 -2.42
N ASN A 154 -0.76 -12.31 -1.22
CA ASN A 154 -0.23 -12.98 -0.03
C ASN A 154 1.17 -13.56 -0.26
N THR A 155 1.94 -12.90 -1.10
CA THR A 155 3.24 -13.38 -1.60
C THR A 155 4.30 -12.33 -1.30
N SER A 156 5.14 -12.60 -0.31
CA SER A 156 6.20 -11.71 0.14
C SER A 156 7.50 -12.03 -0.58
N VAL A 157 8.20 -11.00 -1.05
CA VAL A 157 9.58 -11.14 -1.54
C VAL A 157 10.49 -11.35 -0.34
N GLU A 158 11.26 -12.43 -0.34
CA GLU A 158 12.17 -12.81 0.75
C GLU A 158 13.63 -12.60 0.39
N ASP A 159 13.98 -12.73 -0.90
CA ASP A 159 15.37 -12.72 -1.36
C ASP A 159 15.44 -12.36 -2.86
N VAL A 160 16.63 -12.01 -3.32
CA VAL A 160 16.93 -11.76 -4.74
C VAL A 160 18.02 -12.69 -5.23
N VAL A 161 17.93 -13.09 -6.49
CA VAL A 161 18.98 -13.85 -7.18
C VAL A 161 19.71 -12.89 -8.09
N MET A 162 21.02 -12.77 -7.91
CA MET A 162 21.87 -11.89 -8.70
C MET A 162 22.59 -12.64 -9.82
N ASP A 163 22.73 -12.01 -10.98
CA ASP A 163 23.63 -12.37 -12.06
C ASP A 163 24.60 -11.21 -12.27
N GLY A 164 25.77 -11.29 -11.66
CA GLY A 164 26.70 -10.17 -11.55
C GLY A 164 26.05 -9.01 -10.78
N GLU A 165 25.94 -7.85 -11.43
CA GLU A 165 25.35 -6.64 -10.86
C GLU A 165 23.83 -6.50 -11.16
N LYS A 166 23.24 -7.49 -11.82
CA LYS A 166 21.82 -7.45 -12.19
C LYS A 166 21.01 -8.42 -11.36
N ILE A 167 19.78 -8.02 -11.03
CA ILE A 167 18.80 -8.94 -10.47
C ILE A 167 18.34 -9.87 -11.61
N ALA A 168 18.47 -11.18 -11.42
CA ALA A 168 17.98 -12.21 -12.34
C ALA A 168 16.59 -12.74 -11.93
N ALA A 169 16.33 -12.85 -10.63
CA ALA A 169 15.06 -13.29 -10.10
C ALA A 169 14.81 -12.77 -8.68
N VAL A 170 13.57 -12.85 -8.24
CA VAL A 170 13.18 -12.69 -6.82
C VAL A 170 12.64 -14.01 -6.29
N LYS A 171 12.95 -14.34 -5.03
CA LYS A 171 12.37 -15.45 -4.30
C LYS A 171 11.26 -14.94 -3.39
N CYS A 172 10.14 -15.64 -3.39
CA CYS A 172 8.96 -15.22 -2.68
C CYS A 172 8.35 -16.39 -1.88
N TRP A 173 7.70 -16.02 -0.77
CA TRP A 173 6.92 -16.93 0.04
C TRP A 173 5.44 -16.55 0.03
N ASN A 174 4.58 -17.51 -0.23
CA ASN A 174 3.13 -17.36 -0.08
C ASN A 174 2.64 -18.20 1.10
N SER A 175 2.19 -17.53 2.16
CA SER A 175 1.74 -18.17 3.39
C SER A 175 0.36 -18.83 3.27
N ASN A 176 -0.47 -18.42 2.29
CA ASN A 176 -1.80 -18.98 2.11
C ASN A 176 -1.81 -20.36 1.45
N ASN A 177 -0.86 -20.59 0.53
CA ASN A 177 -0.79 -21.84 -0.22
C ASN A 177 0.50 -22.61 0.01
N TYR A 178 1.32 -22.19 0.96
CA TYR A 178 2.61 -22.80 1.36
C TYR A 178 3.53 -23.06 0.16
N THR A 179 3.66 -22.04 -0.70
CA THR A 179 4.46 -22.14 -1.92
C THR A 179 5.62 -21.13 -1.89
N ARG A 180 6.83 -21.61 -2.22
CA ARG A 180 7.95 -20.76 -2.59
C ARG A 180 7.94 -20.54 -4.08
N TYR A 181 7.99 -19.29 -4.48
CA TYR A 181 8.09 -18.88 -5.87
C TYR A 181 9.47 -18.34 -6.17
N THR A 182 9.96 -18.62 -7.39
CA THR A 182 11.09 -17.89 -7.97
C THR A 182 10.61 -17.23 -9.26
N PHE A 183 10.61 -15.92 -9.30
CA PHE A 183 10.16 -15.15 -10.46
C PHE A 183 11.36 -14.53 -11.16
N ALA A 184 11.69 -15.04 -12.35
CA ALA A 184 12.73 -14.50 -13.22
C ALA A 184 12.17 -13.36 -14.10
N GLY A 185 12.99 -12.35 -14.38
CA GLY A 185 12.58 -11.22 -15.18
C GLY A 185 13.73 -10.48 -15.83
N LYS A 186 13.42 -9.64 -16.81
CA LYS A 186 14.39 -8.74 -17.45
C LYS A 186 14.54 -7.42 -16.70
N LEU A 187 13.43 -6.94 -16.11
CA LEU A 187 13.36 -5.72 -15.31
C LEU A 187 12.61 -5.99 -14.00
N PHE A 188 13.04 -5.30 -12.95
CA PHE A 188 12.43 -5.38 -11.63
C PHE A 188 12.08 -3.99 -11.14
N LEU A 189 10.84 -3.80 -10.67
CA LEU A 189 10.35 -2.55 -10.10
C LEU A 189 10.05 -2.77 -8.62
N ASP A 190 10.66 -1.93 -7.79
CA ASP A 190 10.34 -1.92 -6.36
C ASP A 190 9.24 -0.89 -6.06
N CYS A 191 8.05 -1.41 -5.82
CA CYS A 191 6.86 -0.64 -5.43
C CYS A 191 6.39 -1.07 -4.04
N SER A 192 7.25 -1.68 -3.23
CA SER A 192 6.93 -2.21 -1.90
C SER A 192 6.74 -1.13 -0.84
N GLY A 193 7.23 0.08 -1.09
CA GLY A 193 7.27 1.17 -0.11
C GLY A 193 8.45 1.07 0.87
N ASP A 194 8.97 -0.12 1.12
CA ASP A 194 10.08 -0.36 2.05
C ASP A 194 11.43 -0.56 1.36
N GLY A 195 11.45 -0.56 0.03
CA GLY A 195 12.66 -0.80 -0.74
C GLY A 195 13.19 -2.23 -0.59
N ILE A 196 12.34 -3.22 -0.83
CA ILE A 196 12.68 -4.63 -0.63
C ILE A 196 13.81 -5.10 -1.55
N LEU A 197 13.95 -4.52 -2.73
CA LEU A 197 15.03 -4.87 -3.66
C LEU A 197 16.41 -4.34 -3.24
N ARG A 198 16.53 -3.63 -2.09
CA ARG A 198 17.84 -3.34 -1.48
C ARG A 198 18.63 -4.62 -1.14
N LEU A 199 17.97 -5.77 -1.09
CA LEU A 199 18.62 -7.08 -0.97
C LEU A 199 19.60 -7.37 -2.13
N SER A 200 19.50 -6.65 -3.25
CA SER A 200 20.46 -6.70 -4.35
C SER A 200 21.80 -6.02 -4.06
N GLY A 201 21.90 -5.28 -2.94
CA GLY A 201 23.03 -4.42 -2.64
C GLY A 201 22.93 -3.01 -3.22
N ALA A 202 21.78 -2.63 -3.79
CA ALA A 202 21.56 -1.27 -4.28
C ALA A 202 21.74 -0.26 -3.14
N GLU A 203 22.41 0.85 -3.44
CA GLU A 203 22.63 1.93 -2.47
C GLU A 203 21.31 2.58 -2.11
N PHE A 204 21.14 2.85 -0.81
CA PHE A 204 19.92 3.47 -0.30
C PHE A 204 20.21 4.38 0.89
N ARG A 205 19.25 5.24 1.20
CA ARG A 205 19.26 6.13 2.36
C ARG A 205 18.00 5.92 3.19
N ARG A 206 18.13 6.21 4.49
CA ARG A 206 17.04 6.23 5.47
C ARG A 206 17.23 7.43 6.39
N GLY A 207 16.13 7.92 6.95
CA GLY A 207 16.17 9.09 7.82
C GLY A 207 16.21 10.41 7.04
N THR A 208 16.57 11.49 7.72
CA THR A 208 16.56 12.85 7.19
C THR A 208 17.98 13.37 7.00
N GLU A 209 18.29 13.91 5.82
CA GLU A 209 19.55 14.61 5.56
C GLU A 209 19.60 15.96 6.25
N SER A 210 20.81 16.48 6.48
CA SER A 210 21.01 17.84 6.94
C SER A 210 20.63 18.86 5.87
N LYS A 211 20.26 20.06 6.30
CA LYS A 211 19.94 21.15 5.38
C LYS A 211 21.10 21.52 4.45
N GLN A 212 22.33 21.26 4.85
CA GLN A 212 23.54 21.56 4.05
C GLN A 212 23.76 20.57 2.92
N THR A 213 23.25 19.32 3.02
CA THR A 213 23.51 18.26 2.04
C THR A 213 23.07 18.66 0.64
N TYR A 214 21.89 19.29 0.53
CA TYR A 214 21.35 19.79 -0.74
C TYR A 214 21.03 21.30 -0.71
N ASN A 215 21.51 22.02 0.31
CA ASN A 215 21.26 23.45 0.52
C ASN A 215 19.77 23.80 0.64
N GLU A 216 19.01 23.00 1.39
CA GLU A 216 17.57 23.09 1.50
C GLU A 216 17.12 23.98 2.66
N SER A 217 16.47 25.09 2.35
CA SER A 217 16.12 26.13 3.33
C SER A 217 14.95 25.77 4.24
N TYR A 218 14.11 24.82 3.86
CA TYR A 218 12.97 24.36 4.68
C TYR A 218 13.37 23.37 5.77
N LEU A 219 14.52 22.72 5.63
CA LEU A 219 15.04 21.83 6.66
C LEU A 219 15.65 22.62 7.82
N SER A 220 15.45 22.13 9.03
CA SER A 220 16.00 22.74 10.26
C SER A 220 17.18 21.97 10.86
N ASN A 221 17.37 20.72 10.50
CA ASN A 221 18.41 19.85 11.07
C ASN A 221 19.80 20.18 10.51
N GLU A 222 20.76 20.28 11.41
CA GLU A 222 22.17 20.63 11.08
C GLU A 222 23.03 19.42 10.70
N SER A 223 22.55 18.21 10.97
CA SER A 223 23.25 16.95 10.66
C SER A 223 22.28 15.88 10.24
N ASP A 224 22.75 14.94 9.43
CA ASP A 224 22.01 13.75 9.06
C ASP A 224 21.61 12.96 10.31
N ASN A 225 20.43 12.34 10.26
CA ASN A 225 19.89 11.52 11.32
C ASN A 225 19.05 10.38 10.77
N TYR A 226 18.65 9.45 11.64
CA TYR A 226 17.83 8.29 11.26
C TYR A 226 16.32 8.50 11.50
N ASN A 227 15.89 9.70 11.83
CA ASN A 227 14.49 10.00 12.08
C ASN A 227 13.69 9.89 10.78
N THR A 228 12.52 9.30 10.89
CA THR A 228 11.53 9.24 9.81
C THR A 228 10.24 9.90 10.25
N MET A 229 9.34 10.17 9.32
CA MET A 229 7.96 10.50 9.70
C MET A 229 7.34 9.32 10.43
N GLY A 230 6.57 9.60 11.47
CA GLY A 230 5.85 8.58 12.23
C GLY A 230 4.82 7.84 11.39
N ASN A 231 4.55 6.60 11.75
CA ASN A 231 3.48 5.84 11.13
C ASN A 231 2.12 6.35 11.63
N SER A 232 1.13 6.32 10.76
CA SER A 232 -0.23 6.79 11.08
C SER A 232 -1.21 5.64 11.20
N ILE A 233 -2.25 5.79 12.03
CA ILE A 233 -3.43 4.94 12.03
C ILE A 233 -4.69 5.79 11.84
N LEU A 234 -5.68 5.21 11.18
CA LEU A 234 -6.96 5.86 10.97
C LEU A 234 -8.02 5.20 11.82
N LEU A 235 -8.97 6.00 12.27
CA LEU A 235 -10.26 5.51 12.76
C LEU A 235 -11.40 6.15 11.96
N GLN A 236 -12.50 5.45 11.82
CA GLN A 236 -13.71 5.94 11.15
C GLN A 236 -14.86 5.95 12.14
N LEU A 237 -15.60 7.04 12.12
CA LEU A 237 -16.79 7.22 12.94
C LEU A 237 -18.03 7.14 12.08
N ARG A 238 -19.12 6.76 12.68
CA ARG A 238 -20.46 6.76 12.09
C ARG A 238 -21.43 7.48 13.01
N LYS A 239 -22.23 8.37 12.44
CA LYS A 239 -23.29 9.05 13.16
C LYS A 239 -24.38 8.04 13.59
N THR A 240 -24.90 8.22 14.80
CA THR A 240 -25.96 7.39 15.40
C THR A 240 -27.06 8.28 15.97
N ASP A 241 -28.25 7.72 16.12
CA ASP A 241 -29.41 8.42 16.70
C ASP A 241 -29.45 8.27 18.24
N GLU A 242 -28.61 7.39 18.79
CA GLU A 242 -28.53 7.10 20.22
C GLU A 242 -27.12 7.28 20.74
N HIS A 243 -27.03 7.65 22.01
CA HIS A 243 -25.73 7.74 22.70
C HIS A 243 -25.34 6.38 23.28
N HIS A 244 -24.23 5.82 22.79
CA HIS A 244 -23.63 4.62 23.34
C HIS A 244 -22.37 5.00 24.13
N PRO A 245 -22.31 4.76 25.45
CA PRO A 245 -21.10 5.03 26.22
C PRO A 245 -19.95 4.13 25.73
N PHE A 246 -18.74 4.65 25.77
CA PHE A 246 -17.55 3.91 25.37
C PHE A 246 -16.51 3.93 26.50
N LYS A 247 -15.92 2.77 26.78
CA LYS A 247 -14.74 2.62 27.61
C LYS A 247 -13.66 1.93 26.81
N ALA A 248 -12.47 2.55 26.71
CA ALA A 248 -11.33 1.92 26.09
C ALA A 248 -10.88 0.68 26.87
N PRO A 249 -10.31 -0.33 26.23
CA PRO A 249 -9.68 -1.46 26.91
C PRO A 249 -8.56 -0.98 27.84
N ASP A 250 -8.34 -1.68 28.94
CA ASP A 250 -7.35 -1.31 29.96
C ASP A 250 -5.88 -1.23 29.43
N TRP A 251 -5.60 -1.84 28.29
CA TRP A 251 -4.31 -1.75 27.63
C TRP A 251 -4.17 -0.50 26.76
N ALA A 252 -5.23 0.24 26.48
CA ALA A 252 -5.18 1.50 25.73
C ALA A 252 -4.70 2.67 26.59
N TYR A 253 -4.35 3.78 25.97
CA TYR A 253 -4.11 5.02 26.68
C TYR A 253 -5.44 5.63 27.16
N HIS A 254 -5.38 6.37 28.25
CA HIS A 254 -6.47 7.18 28.76
C HIS A 254 -6.00 8.65 28.76
N PHE A 255 -6.47 9.40 27.76
CA PHE A 255 -6.04 10.78 27.54
C PHE A 255 -6.90 11.77 28.32
N THR A 256 -6.29 12.91 28.65
CA THR A 256 -6.89 14.08 29.29
C THR A 256 -6.71 15.31 28.40
N ASP A 257 -7.32 16.45 28.75
CA ASP A 257 -7.16 17.71 28.03
C ASP A 257 -5.69 18.14 27.94
N ASP A 258 -4.87 17.82 28.92
CA ASP A 258 -3.44 18.17 28.94
C ASP A 258 -2.63 17.44 27.86
N ASP A 259 -3.06 16.26 27.44
CA ASP A 259 -2.39 15.48 26.38
C ASP A 259 -2.60 16.08 24.99
N PHE A 260 -3.67 16.86 24.81
CA PHE A 260 -4.00 17.55 23.56
C PHE A 260 -3.64 19.02 23.54
N ASN A 261 -2.90 19.46 24.52
CA ASN A 261 -2.44 20.85 24.60
C ASN A 261 -1.27 21.09 23.64
N TYR A 262 -1.23 22.28 23.04
CA TYR A 262 -0.13 22.69 22.15
C TYR A 262 1.23 22.69 22.85
N ASP A 263 1.22 22.78 24.18
CA ASP A 263 2.40 22.68 25.02
C ASP A 263 2.75 21.22 25.30
N THR A 264 3.61 20.67 24.47
CA THR A 264 4.07 19.26 24.55
C THR A 264 4.77 18.91 25.87
N SER A 265 5.14 19.92 26.69
CA SER A 265 5.70 19.68 28.03
C SER A 265 4.67 19.14 29.01
N LYS A 266 3.39 19.24 28.69
CA LYS A 266 2.26 18.83 29.52
C LYS A 266 1.67 17.46 29.16
N SER A 267 2.11 16.83 28.05
CA SER A 267 1.64 15.48 27.74
C SER A 267 2.03 14.51 28.84
N THR A 268 1.06 13.77 29.33
CA THR A 268 1.26 12.77 30.39
C THR A 268 1.89 11.47 29.85
N ILE A 269 1.95 11.31 28.52
CA ILE A 269 2.46 10.10 27.86
C ILE A 269 3.71 10.47 27.06
N PRO A 270 4.92 10.07 27.53
CA PRO A 270 6.15 10.37 26.83
C PRO A 270 6.19 9.80 25.40
N GLY A 271 6.53 10.63 24.44
CA GLY A 271 6.70 10.22 23.04
C GLY A 271 5.39 10.09 22.25
N VAL A 272 4.25 10.44 22.83
CA VAL A 272 2.97 10.58 22.12
C VAL A 272 2.65 12.04 22.00
N LYS A 273 2.63 12.53 20.78
CA LYS A 273 2.10 13.86 20.43
C LYS A 273 0.82 13.67 19.65
N LEU A 274 -0.24 14.28 20.10
CA LEU A 274 -1.54 14.19 19.48
C LEU A 274 -1.89 15.51 18.81
N ASN A 275 -2.33 15.44 17.56
CA ASN A 275 -2.80 16.62 16.88
C ASN A 275 -4.15 17.05 17.47
N TYR A 276 -4.16 18.14 18.23
CA TYR A 276 -5.36 18.68 18.88
C TYR A 276 -6.53 18.94 17.91
N LYS A 277 -6.26 19.19 16.63
CA LYS A 277 -7.31 19.47 15.63
C LYS A 277 -8.22 18.27 15.38
N ILE A 278 -7.75 17.05 15.60
CA ILE A 278 -8.50 15.82 15.35
C ILE A 278 -9.63 15.69 16.36
N VAL A 279 -9.38 15.99 17.62
CA VAL A 279 -10.32 15.73 18.73
C VAL A 279 -11.41 16.77 18.89
N TRP A 280 -11.39 17.84 18.10
CA TRP A 280 -12.35 18.94 18.25
C TRP A 280 -13.68 18.72 17.52
N ARG A 281 -13.74 17.80 16.55
CA ARG A 281 -14.92 17.68 15.72
C ARG A 281 -15.11 16.24 15.22
N ALA A 282 -16.11 15.55 15.75
CA ALA A 282 -16.54 14.27 15.20
C ALA A 282 -17.32 14.50 13.88
N HIS A 283 -17.11 13.63 12.89
CA HIS A 283 -17.84 13.59 11.64
C HIS A 283 -17.78 12.17 11.02
N ASP A 284 -18.69 11.87 10.09
CA ASP A 284 -18.76 10.58 9.41
C ASP A 284 -17.62 10.41 8.39
N ASN A 285 -16.38 10.42 8.85
CA ASN A 285 -15.22 10.28 7.98
C ASN A 285 -14.05 9.64 8.72
N ASN A 286 -12.97 9.37 8.00
CA ASN A 286 -11.74 8.89 8.57
C ASN A 286 -11.01 10.01 9.31
N PHE A 287 -10.52 9.69 10.48
CA PHE A 287 -9.56 10.49 11.25
C PHE A 287 -8.20 9.85 11.10
N TRP A 288 -7.22 10.57 10.57
CA TRP A 288 -5.96 9.97 10.15
C TRP A 288 -4.68 10.67 10.64
N TRP A 289 -4.79 11.65 11.51
CA TRP A 289 -3.60 12.33 12.05
C TRP A 289 -3.18 11.83 13.43
N MET A 290 -3.35 10.55 13.68
CA MET A 290 -2.77 9.90 14.83
C MET A 290 -1.48 9.24 14.40
N GLU A 291 -0.36 9.72 14.90
CA GLU A 291 0.97 9.27 14.53
C GLU A 291 1.75 8.80 15.75
N CYS A 292 2.57 7.77 15.59
CA CYS A 292 3.60 7.42 16.55
C CYS A 292 4.94 8.06 16.17
N SER A 293 5.86 8.10 17.13
CA SER A 293 7.18 8.68 16.91
C SER A 293 8.03 7.86 15.93
N GLY A 294 8.50 8.49 14.86
CA GLY A 294 9.51 7.95 13.96
C GLY A 294 10.95 8.16 14.44
N VAL A 295 11.13 8.80 15.60
CA VAL A 295 12.40 8.90 16.33
C VAL A 295 12.59 7.69 17.25
N LYS A 296 11.50 7.25 17.89
CA LYS A 296 11.52 6.14 18.86
C LYS A 296 11.50 4.78 18.20
N PHE A 297 10.85 4.66 17.06
CA PHE A 297 10.60 3.40 16.38
C PHE A 297 11.22 3.36 14.99
N ASP A 298 11.79 2.23 14.64
CA ASP A 298 12.16 1.93 13.26
C ASP A 298 10.91 1.52 12.48
N THR A 299 10.55 2.29 11.45
CA THR A 299 9.31 2.08 10.68
C THR A 299 9.22 0.73 9.96
N ILE A 300 10.35 0.02 9.80
CA ILE A 300 10.39 -1.31 9.18
C ILE A 300 10.46 -2.40 10.25
N TYR A 301 11.46 -2.33 11.14
CA TYR A 301 11.78 -3.43 12.04
C TYR A 301 10.89 -3.49 13.29
N ASP A 302 10.37 -2.34 13.74
CA ASP A 302 9.47 -2.27 14.90
C ASP A 302 7.98 -2.26 14.50
N ALA A 303 7.63 -2.84 13.34
CA ALA A 303 6.27 -2.77 12.79
C ALA A 303 5.18 -3.33 13.74
N ASN A 304 5.49 -4.37 14.51
CA ASN A 304 4.55 -4.96 15.47
C ASN A 304 4.34 -4.05 16.70
N GLU A 305 5.43 -3.47 17.20
CA GLU A 305 5.44 -2.54 18.32
C GLU A 305 4.68 -1.26 17.94
N ILE A 306 4.93 -0.75 16.73
CA ILE A 306 4.20 0.39 16.16
C ILE A 306 2.71 0.06 16.04
N GLN A 307 2.34 -1.11 15.54
CA GLN A 307 0.94 -1.51 15.43
C GLN A 307 0.26 -1.53 16.79
N TYR A 308 0.91 -2.09 17.80
CA TYR A 308 0.38 -2.12 19.16
C TYR A 308 0.23 -0.70 19.73
N GLU A 309 1.27 0.13 19.60
CA GLU A 309 1.26 1.52 20.08
C GLU A 309 0.16 2.35 19.41
N MET A 310 0.03 2.24 18.09
CA MET A 310 -1.01 2.95 17.34
C MET A 310 -2.42 2.53 17.74
N LYS A 311 -2.64 1.26 18.04
CA LYS A 311 -3.94 0.79 18.58
C LYS A 311 -4.23 1.40 19.96
N ARG A 312 -3.23 1.48 20.85
CA ARG A 312 -3.36 2.13 22.16
C ARG A 312 -3.77 3.59 22.02
N ILE A 313 -3.12 4.30 21.10
CA ILE A 313 -3.41 5.71 20.79
C ILE A 313 -4.84 5.83 20.25
N ALA A 314 -5.21 5.06 19.24
CA ALA A 314 -6.50 5.18 18.57
C ALA A 314 -7.69 4.94 19.52
N TYR A 315 -7.62 3.91 20.35
CA TYR A 315 -8.68 3.64 21.36
C TYR A 315 -8.74 4.73 22.44
N GLY A 316 -7.59 5.23 22.88
CA GLY A 316 -7.56 6.31 23.87
C GLY A 316 -8.08 7.62 23.31
N VAL A 317 -7.72 7.98 22.07
CA VAL A 317 -8.28 9.16 21.38
C VAL A 317 -9.79 9.04 21.25
N TRP A 318 -10.27 7.88 20.85
CA TRP A 318 -11.72 7.67 20.73
C TRP A 318 -12.43 7.78 22.10
N GLU A 319 -11.92 7.16 23.17
CA GLU A 319 -12.49 7.29 24.50
C GLU A 319 -12.57 8.76 24.95
N TYR A 320 -11.47 9.50 24.76
CA TYR A 320 -11.43 10.92 25.08
C TYR A 320 -12.48 11.72 24.30
N MET A 321 -12.59 11.54 22.99
CA MET A 321 -13.57 12.23 22.15
C MET A 321 -15.01 11.87 22.55
N LYS A 322 -15.29 10.59 22.74
CA LYS A 322 -16.64 10.08 23.01
C LYS A 322 -17.20 10.55 24.35
N ASN A 323 -16.34 10.61 25.37
CA ASN A 323 -16.73 10.93 26.73
C ASN A 323 -16.47 12.39 27.12
N HIS A 324 -15.97 13.21 26.19
CA HIS A 324 -15.65 14.61 26.48
C HIS A 324 -16.90 15.38 26.93
N PRO A 325 -16.81 16.23 28.01
CA PRO A 325 -17.96 16.89 28.60
C PRO A 325 -18.74 17.83 27.67
N ASP A 326 -18.11 18.35 26.61
CA ASP A 326 -18.77 19.19 25.61
C ASP A 326 -19.69 18.40 24.65
N GLY A 327 -19.67 17.08 24.72
CA GLY A 327 -20.53 16.21 23.89
C GLY A 327 -20.15 16.15 22.42
N ARG A 328 -18.90 16.50 22.04
CA ARG A 328 -18.41 16.60 20.64
C ARG A 328 -18.62 15.33 19.80
N ALA A 329 -18.63 14.17 20.41
CA ALA A 329 -18.81 12.87 19.75
C ALA A 329 -19.98 12.05 20.31
N LYS A 330 -20.90 12.67 21.06
CA LYS A 330 -22.00 11.94 21.72
C LYS A 330 -22.88 11.13 20.74
N ASP A 331 -23.11 11.71 19.55
CA ASP A 331 -23.97 11.14 18.51
C ASP A 331 -23.17 10.35 17.44
N TYR A 332 -21.97 9.88 17.79
CA TYR A 332 -21.13 9.08 16.92
C TYR A 332 -20.67 7.80 17.62
N ASP A 333 -20.49 6.75 16.84
CA ASP A 333 -19.86 5.51 17.28
C ASP A 333 -18.63 5.20 16.45
N LEU A 334 -17.72 4.44 17.04
CA LEU A 334 -16.55 3.93 16.34
C LEU A 334 -16.99 2.81 15.38
N ASP A 335 -16.83 3.05 14.08
CA ASP A 335 -17.19 2.10 13.04
C ASP A 335 -16.01 1.21 12.65
N TRP A 336 -14.80 1.76 12.66
CA TRP A 336 -13.60 1.04 12.24
C TRP A 336 -12.32 1.69 12.75
N ILE A 337 -11.31 0.86 12.98
CA ILE A 337 -9.91 1.27 13.25
C ILE A 337 -8.99 0.51 12.30
N GLY A 338 -8.01 1.17 11.72
CA GLY A 338 -7.03 0.60 10.82
C GLY A 338 -6.44 -0.71 11.34
N SER A 339 -6.32 -1.69 10.47
CA SER A 339 -5.77 -3.02 10.82
C SER A 339 -4.27 -2.96 11.02
N ILE A 340 -3.61 -2.11 10.25
CA ILE A 340 -2.16 -1.90 10.23
C ILE A 340 -1.85 -0.41 10.19
N PRO A 341 -0.72 0.02 10.76
CA PRO A 341 -0.26 1.39 10.62
C PRO A 341 0.17 1.73 9.20
N ALA A 342 -0.20 2.90 8.71
CA ALA A 342 0.31 3.44 7.46
C ALA A 342 1.76 3.85 7.61
N LYS A 343 2.63 3.22 6.84
CA LYS A 343 3.98 3.72 6.66
C LYS A 343 3.94 4.94 5.75
N ARG A 344 4.73 5.94 6.10
CA ARG A 344 4.83 7.19 5.33
C ARG A 344 6.11 7.21 4.50
N GLU A 345 7.24 7.07 5.17
CA GLU A 345 8.55 6.94 4.53
C GLU A 345 9.36 5.82 5.19
N SER A 346 10.32 5.28 4.44
CA SER A 346 11.26 4.32 4.99
C SER A 346 12.60 4.38 4.25
N THR A 347 12.73 3.68 3.13
CA THR A 347 13.95 3.56 2.35
C THR A 347 13.83 4.34 1.04
N ARG A 348 14.87 5.11 0.71
CA ARG A 348 15.02 5.80 -0.58
C ARG A 348 16.24 5.27 -1.29
N TYR A 349 16.12 4.80 -2.52
CA TYR A 349 17.26 4.41 -3.33
C TYR A 349 18.05 5.63 -3.80
N VAL A 350 19.35 5.47 -3.90
CA VAL A 350 20.22 6.45 -4.53
C VAL A 350 20.18 6.22 -6.04
N GLY A 351 19.50 7.11 -6.74
CA GLY A 351 19.38 7.10 -8.19
C GLY A 351 20.45 7.98 -8.87
N PRO A 352 20.47 8.00 -10.21
CA PRO A 352 21.33 8.90 -10.97
C PRO A 352 21.07 10.39 -10.70
N TYR A 353 19.86 10.72 -10.28
CA TYR A 353 19.43 12.06 -9.91
C TYR A 353 18.76 12.03 -8.53
N THR A 354 19.03 13.04 -7.71
CA THR A 354 18.34 13.26 -6.43
C THR A 354 17.44 14.48 -6.56
N LEU A 355 16.13 14.28 -6.42
CA LEU A 355 15.14 15.35 -6.42
C LEU A 355 15.33 16.21 -5.17
N THR A 356 15.45 17.51 -5.34
CA THR A 356 15.70 18.48 -4.26
C THR A 356 14.49 19.38 -3.99
N GLN A 357 14.54 20.12 -2.88
CA GLN A 357 13.56 21.16 -2.56
C GLN A 357 13.37 22.15 -3.72
N ASP A 358 14.46 22.58 -4.35
CA ASP A 358 14.41 23.56 -5.45
C ASP A 358 13.68 23.01 -6.67
N ASP A 359 13.87 21.74 -6.98
CA ASP A 359 13.12 21.07 -8.06
C ASP A 359 11.61 21.08 -7.77
N VAL A 360 11.24 20.73 -6.55
CA VAL A 360 9.82 20.69 -6.14
C VAL A 360 9.20 22.07 -6.14
N VAL A 361 9.89 23.07 -5.59
CA VAL A 361 9.37 24.46 -5.47
C VAL A 361 9.28 25.14 -6.84
N SER A 362 10.22 24.87 -7.76
CA SER A 362 10.20 25.43 -9.11
C SER A 362 9.24 24.71 -10.06
N GLY A 363 8.68 23.56 -9.65
CA GLY A 363 7.85 22.72 -10.51
C GLY A 363 8.67 22.05 -11.62
N GLY A 364 9.82 21.51 -11.28
CA GLY A 364 10.87 21.02 -12.18
C GLY A 364 10.37 20.31 -13.44
N HIS A 365 11.11 20.50 -14.52
CA HIS A 365 10.83 19.88 -15.83
C HIS A 365 11.92 18.86 -16.14
N PHE A 366 11.55 17.61 -16.29
CA PHE A 366 12.44 16.49 -16.58
C PHE A 366 12.03 15.81 -17.89
N GLU A 367 13.01 15.35 -18.67
CA GLU A 367 12.74 14.66 -19.96
C GLU A 367 12.07 13.29 -19.75
N ASP A 368 12.29 12.67 -18.61
CA ASP A 368 11.79 11.33 -18.23
C ASP A 368 10.60 11.37 -17.27
N VAL A 369 9.82 12.43 -17.29
CA VAL A 369 8.61 12.58 -16.48
C VAL A 369 7.64 11.42 -16.72
N VAL A 370 7.25 10.73 -15.64
CA VAL A 370 6.25 9.64 -15.63
C VAL A 370 5.01 9.97 -14.81
N ALA A 371 5.09 11.00 -13.95
CA ALA A 371 3.99 11.43 -13.09
C ALA A 371 4.17 12.90 -12.70
N TYR A 372 3.12 13.49 -12.15
CA TYR A 372 3.17 14.82 -11.55
C TYR A 372 2.48 14.81 -10.18
N GLY A 373 2.85 15.74 -9.32
CA GLY A 373 2.23 15.98 -8.02
C GLY A 373 1.95 17.46 -7.81
N GLY A 374 0.92 17.79 -7.05
CA GLY A 374 0.46 19.17 -6.83
C GLY A 374 0.02 19.42 -5.39
N TRP A 375 0.74 18.88 -4.42
CA TRP A 375 0.50 19.13 -3.01
C TRP A 375 1.47 20.18 -2.47
N THR A 376 1.12 20.82 -1.36
CA THR A 376 2.05 21.67 -0.63
C THR A 376 3.19 20.86 -0.02
N LEU A 377 4.37 21.48 0.16
CA LEU A 377 5.41 20.87 1.00
C LEU A 377 4.82 20.64 2.40
N ASP A 378 4.74 19.38 2.79
CA ASP A 378 4.10 18.93 4.02
C ASP A 378 5.14 18.20 4.86
N ASP A 379 5.78 18.97 5.75
CA ASP A 379 6.78 18.48 6.69
C ASP A 379 6.11 18.10 8.01
N HIS A 380 6.30 16.89 8.45
CA HIS A 380 5.79 16.36 9.70
C HIS A 380 6.90 16.24 10.74
N ASN A 381 6.57 16.62 11.96
CA ASN A 381 7.49 16.42 13.07
C ASN A 381 7.73 14.90 13.25
N PRO A 382 9.00 14.44 13.22
CA PRO A 382 9.29 13.00 13.35
C PRO A 382 8.91 12.40 14.71
N ASN A 383 8.58 13.22 15.69
CA ASN A 383 8.04 12.75 16.97
C ASN A 383 6.52 12.48 16.94
N GLY A 384 5.86 12.68 15.81
CA GLY A 384 4.42 12.54 15.67
C GLY A 384 3.65 13.84 15.84
#